data_8497588548e595dcb9ffb3d7890ece93
#
_entry.id   8497588548e595dcb9ffb3d7890ece93
#
_cell.length_a   1.000
_cell.length_b   1.000
_cell.length_c   1.000
_cell.angle_alpha   90.00
_cell.angle_beta   90.00
_cell.angle_gamma   90.00
#
_symmetry.space_group_name_H-M   'P 1'
#
loop_
_entity.id
_entity.type
_entity.pdbx_description
1 polymer ?
#
loop_
_entity_poly.entity_id
_entity_poly.type
_entity_poly.pdbx_seq_one_letter_code
_entity_poly.pdbx_strand_id
1 'polypeptide(L)'
;VFLLNKVTVVVFNIFDFLGYELEREGNVLILPEGQVGVEEACSGIRSLTACLFAGSFLAAVYLKRFWKKMCLVAAAMIFAVLTNLMRSMFLTLWAYNYGSGAIDEHWVLPLLGDIGSVHDVTGMAILGFTCLGLICLLPIFNFDLHDHVNHNWDADKERES
;
A
#
# COMPACT_ATOMS: atom_id res chain seq x y z
N VAL A 1 8.13 11.45 -10.24
CA VAL A 1 8.17 11.15 -11.68
C VAL A 1 8.78 9.77 -11.97
N PHE A 2 9.98 9.43 -11.46
CA PHE A 2 10.65 8.16 -11.77
C PHE A 2 9.86 6.91 -11.30
N LEU A 3 9.41 6.90 -10.05
CA LEU A 3 8.63 5.78 -9.48
C LEU A 3 7.30 5.61 -10.21
N LEU A 4 6.64 6.71 -10.51
CA LEU A 4 5.36 6.74 -11.22
C LEU A 4 5.47 6.11 -12.61
N ASN A 5 6.47 6.52 -13.39
CA ASN A 5 6.72 5.93 -14.72
C ASN A 5 6.97 4.42 -14.63
N LYS A 6 7.68 3.94 -13.58
CA LYS A 6 7.90 2.51 -13.37
C LYS A 6 6.60 1.77 -13.05
N VAL A 7 5.74 2.34 -12.23
CA VAL A 7 4.42 1.76 -11.93
C VAL A 7 3.58 1.68 -13.19
N THR A 8 3.52 2.75 -14.00
CA THR A 8 2.78 2.77 -15.27
C THR A 8 3.27 1.68 -16.23
N VAL A 9 4.60 1.52 -16.36
CA VAL A 9 5.19 0.47 -17.22
C VAL A 9 4.80 -0.93 -16.73
N VAL A 10 4.83 -1.16 -15.42
CA VAL A 10 4.49 -2.47 -14.86
C VAL A 10 3.00 -2.75 -15.06
N VAL A 11 2.12 -1.78 -14.81
CA VAL A 11 0.68 -1.92 -15.05
C VAL A 11 0.42 -2.21 -16.52
N PHE A 12 1.00 -1.42 -17.43
CA PHE A 12 0.85 -1.63 -18.87
C PHE A 12 1.27 -3.05 -19.28
N ASN A 13 2.46 -3.51 -18.88
CA ASN A 13 2.95 -4.84 -19.23
C ASN A 13 2.06 -5.99 -18.69
N ILE A 14 1.49 -5.81 -17.50
CA ILE A 14 0.58 -6.81 -16.92
C ILE A 14 -0.71 -6.89 -17.75
N PHE A 15 -1.30 -5.75 -18.12
CA PHE A 15 -2.52 -5.72 -18.91
C PHE A 15 -2.30 -6.21 -20.34
N ASP A 16 -1.18 -5.85 -20.97
CA ASP A 16 -0.77 -6.36 -22.29
C ASP A 16 -0.60 -7.89 -22.26
N PHE A 17 0.06 -8.43 -21.22
CA PHE A 17 0.19 -9.88 -21.03
C PHE A 17 -1.17 -10.58 -20.81
N LEU A 18 -2.13 -9.92 -20.19
CA LEU A 18 -3.49 -10.43 -19.99
C LEU A 18 -4.36 -10.31 -21.25
N GLY A 19 -3.86 -9.69 -22.33
CA GLY A 19 -4.55 -9.54 -23.61
C GLY A 19 -5.53 -8.37 -23.67
N TYR A 20 -5.39 -7.37 -22.80
CA TYR A 20 -6.15 -6.13 -22.89
C TYR A 20 -5.52 -5.19 -23.91
N GLU A 21 -6.34 -4.59 -24.77
CA GLU A 21 -5.90 -3.59 -25.73
C GLU A 21 -5.73 -2.24 -25.04
N LEU A 22 -4.50 -1.87 -24.74
CA LEU A 22 -4.13 -0.61 -24.11
C LEU A 22 -2.99 0.03 -24.88
N GLU A 23 -3.02 1.35 -25.00
CA GLU A 23 -1.86 2.12 -25.44
C GLU A 23 -1.31 2.93 -24.26
N ARG A 24 -0.01 3.17 -24.26
CA ARG A 24 0.65 3.97 -23.25
C ARG A 24 1.27 5.22 -23.84
N GLU A 25 0.85 6.38 -23.36
CA GLU A 25 1.46 7.66 -23.67
C GLU A 25 2.02 8.30 -22.38
N GLY A 26 3.33 8.14 -22.18
CA GLY A 26 3.99 8.62 -20.96
C GLY A 26 3.47 7.92 -19.69
N ASN A 27 2.78 8.68 -18.83
CA ASN A 27 2.14 8.21 -17.59
C ASN A 27 0.61 8.02 -17.72
N VAL A 28 0.09 8.14 -18.95
CA VAL A 28 -1.33 7.95 -19.26
C VAL A 28 -1.49 6.61 -19.98
N LEU A 29 -2.51 5.86 -19.58
CA LEU A 29 -2.96 4.65 -20.25
C LEU A 29 -4.22 5.02 -21.07
N ILE A 30 -4.13 4.80 -22.38
CA ILE A 30 -5.20 5.01 -23.32
C ILE A 30 -5.98 3.70 -23.43
N LEU A 31 -7.27 3.76 -23.12
CA LEU A 31 -8.21 2.66 -23.19
C LEU A 31 -9.16 2.86 -24.37
N PRO A 32 -9.87 1.81 -24.82
CA PRO A 32 -10.86 1.94 -25.88
C PRO A 32 -11.97 2.96 -25.60
N GLU A 33 -12.34 3.13 -24.32
CA GLU A 33 -13.40 4.03 -23.87
C GLU A 33 -12.90 5.21 -23.02
N GLY A 34 -11.66 5.66 -23.24
CA GLY A 34 -11.12 6.83 -22.55
C GLY A 34 -9.65 6.72 -22.20
N GLN A 35 -9.22 7.56 -21.29
CA GLN A 35 -7.82 7.59 -20.82
C GLN A 35 -7.77 7.64 -19.30
N VAL A 36 -6.77 7.00 -18.71
CA VAL A 36 -6.51 7.03 -17.28
C VAL A 36 -5.10 7.52 -17.03
N GLY A 37 -4.99 8.68 -16.39
CA GLY A 37 -3.72 9.19 -15.87
C GLY A 37 -3.31 8.39 -14.63
N VAL A 38 -2.22 7.64 -14.70
CA VAL A 38 -1.70 6.93 -13.51
C VAL A 38 -1.32 7.91 -12.42
N GLU A 39 -1.03 9.16 -12.74
CA GLU A 39 -0.80 10.26 -11.80
C GLU A 39 -2.07 10.65 -11.04
N GLU A 40 -3.18 10.75 -11.73
CA GLU A 40 -4.49 11.08 -11.16
C GLU A 40 -5.05 9.90 -10.39
N ALA A 41 -4.96 8.71 -10.97
CA ALA A 41 -5.38 7.46 -10.34
C ALA A 41 -4.52 7.09 -9.12
N CYS A 42 -3.26 7.50 -9.09
CA CYS A 42 -2.30 7.14 -8.06
C CYS A 42 -1.54 8.35 -7.56
N SER A 43 -2.03 9.01 -6.52
CA SER A 43 -1.20 9.90 -5.71
C SER A 43 -0.17 9.08 -4.90
N GLY A 44 0.68 8.32 -5.62
CA GLY A 44 1.64 7.37 -5.04
C GLY A 44 2.55 7.99 -3.99
N ILE A 45 2.85 9.29 -4.13
CA ILE A 45 3.64 10.05 -3.15
C ILE A 45 2.88 10.18 -1.83
N ARG A 46 1.56 10.41 -1.88
CA ARG A 46 0.75 10.60 -0.67
C ARG A 46 0.61 9.30 0.13
N SER A 47 0.35 8.18 -0.53
CA SER A 47 0.29 6.88 0.13
C SER A 47 1.66 6.41 0.61
N LEU A 48 2.73 6.63 -0.16
CA LEU A 48 4.10 6.32 0.22
C LEU A 48 4.53 7.08 1.47
N THR A 49 4.27 8.39 1.53
CA THR A 49 4.57 9.23 2.72
C THR A 49 3.75 8.79 3.94
N ALA A 50 2.46 8.49 3.76
CA ALA A 50 1.62 7.99 4.84
C ALA A 50 2.12 6.64 5.40
N CYS A 51 2.48 5.71 4.53
CA CYS A 51 3.04 4.41 4.93
C CYS A 51 4.41 4.54 5.58
N LEU A 52 5.27 5.41 5.07
CA LEU A 52 6.58 5.69 5.67
C LEU A 52 6.41 6.25 7.08
N PHE A 53 5.48 7.20 7.25
CA PHE A 53 5.19 7.80 8.55
C PHE A 53 4.63 6.76 9.53
N ALA A 54 3.62 5.97 9.11
CA ALA A 54 3.04 4.91 9.92
C ALA A 54 4.06 3.84 10.29
N GLY A 55 4.86 3.37 9.32
CA GLY A 55 5.92 2.38 9.53
C GLY A 55 7.00 2.88 10.48
N SER A 56 7.42 4.15 10.35
CA SER A 56 8.40 4.76 11.24
C SER A 56 7.87 4.94 12.66
N PHE A 57 6.60 5.35 12.80
CA PHE A 57 5.94 5.49 14.08
C PHE A 57 5.82 4.13 14.79
N LEU A 58 5.31 3.10 14.10
CA LEU A 58 5.22 1.76 14.64
C LEU A 58 6.60 1.20 15.02
N ALA A 59 7.62 1.41 14.18
CA ALA A 59 8.98 1.00 14.45
C ALA A 59 9.55 1.70 15.70
N ALA A 60 9.25 3.00 15.87
CA ALA A 60 9.73 3.77 17.02
C ALA A 60 9.10 3.28 18.32
N VAL A 61 7.78 3.01 18.33
CA VAL A 61 7.02 2.65 19.52
C VAL A 61 7.23 1.19 19.94
N TYR A 62 7.21 0.27 18.98
CA TYR A 62 7.17 -1.17 19.30
C TYR A 62 8.52 -1.89 19.21
N LEU A 63 9.52 -1.35 18.51
CA LEU A 63 10.79 -2.02 18.33
C LEU A 63 11.94 -1.30 19.07
N LYS A 64 12.75 -2.05 19.80
CA LYS A 64 13.92 -1.53 20.55
C LYS A 64 15.20 -1.55 19.72
N ARG A 65 15.41 -2.60 18.91
CA ARG A 65 16.64 -2.76 18.13
C ARG A 65 16.60 -1.95 16.83
N PHE A 66 17.66 -1.19 16.55
CA PHE A 66 17.78 -0.34 15.37
C PHE A 66 17.59 -1.11 14.05
N TRP A 67 18.21 -2.27 13.90
CA TRP A 67 18.06 -3.11 12.69
C TRP A 67 16.62 -3.57 12.44
N LYS A 68 15.88 -3.92 13.49
CA LYS A 68 14.47 -4.30 13.36
C LYS A 68 13.61 -3.10 12.94
N LYS A 69 13.95 -1.90 13.42
CA LYS A 69 13.30 -0.65 12.97
C LYS A 69 13.51 -0.41 11.49
N MET A 70 14.76 -0.54 11.02
CA MET A 70 15.09 -0.38 9.61
C MET A 70 14.38 -1.41 8.72
N CYS A 71 14.33 -2.68 9.14
CA CYS A 71 13.63 -3.73 8.42
C CYS A 71 12.11 -3.47 8.34
N LEU A 72 11.47 -3.00 9.42
CA LEU A 72 10.05 -2.67 9.41
C LEU A 72 9.74 -1.49 8.50
N VAL A 73 10.57 -0.45 8.52
CA VAL A 73 10.43 0.71 7.62
C VAL A 73 10.62 0.30 6.17
N ALA A 74 11.62 -0.54 5.87
CA ALA A 74 11.82 -1.09 4.53
C ALA A 74 10.62 -1.93 4.07
N ALA A 75 10.09 -2.78 4.95
CA ALA A 75 8.87 -3.54 4.68
C ALA A 75 7.66 -2.63 4.41
N ALA A 76 7.50 -1.54 5.18
CA ALA A 76 6.46 -0.55 4.96
C ALA A 76 6.56 0.11 3.58
N MET A 77 7.77 0.43 3.13
CA MET A 77 7.99 0.99 1.79
C MET A 77 7.64 0.00 0.68
N ILE A 78 8.04 -1.26 0.82
CA ILE A 78 7.69 -2.32 -0.14
C ILE A 78 6.17 -2.50 -0.19
N PHE A 79 5.52 -2.56 0.97
CA PHE A 79 4.06 -2.66 1.08
C PHE A 79 3.36 -1.48 0.40
N ALA A 80 3.86 -0.26 0.61
CA ALA A 80 3.32 0.94 -0.03
C ALA A 80 3.41 0.87 -1.56
N VAL A 81 4.52 0.40 -2.11
CA VAL A 81 4.68 0.24 -3.57
C VAL A 81 3.73 -0.83 -4.11
N LEU A 82 3.64 -1.98 -3.43
CA LEU A 82 2.76 -3.08 -3.85
C LEU A 82 1.28 -2.69 -3.81
N THR A 83 0.84 -2.07 -2.72
CA THR A 83 -0.56 -1.63 -2.58
C THR A 83 -0.91 -0.53 -3.56
N ASN A 84 0.05 0.37 -3.86
CA ASN A 84 -0.12 1.38 -4.88
C ASN A 84 -0.23 0.77 -6.29
N LEU A 85 0.57 -0.26 -6.59
CA LEU A 85 0.46 -1.00 -7.85
C LEU A 85 -0.91 -1.67 -7.98
N MET A 86 -1.38 -2.35 -6.91
CA MET A 86 -2.70 -2.98 -6.89
C MET A 86 -3.83 -1.95 -7.11
N ARG A 87 -3.70 -0.77 -6.51
CA ARG A 87 -4.65 0.33 -6.72
C ARG A 87 -4.69 0.77 -8.18
N SER A 88 -3.51 0.98 -8.79
CA SER A 88 -3.43 1.36 -10.20
C SER A 88 -4.08 0.32 -11.11
N MET A 89 -3.79 -0.96 -10.86
CA MET A 89 -4.40 -2.06 -11.61
C MET A 89 -5.91 -2.09 -11.44
N PHE A 90 -6.41 -1.94 -10.23
CA PHE A 90 -7.85 -1.92 -9.96
C PHE A 90 -8.55 -0.75 -10.67
N LEU A 91 -8.01 0.45 -10.58
CA LEU A 91 -8.59 1.64 -11.21
C LEU A 91 -8.53 1.55 -12.74
N THR A 92 -7.44 1.02 -13.30
CA THR A 92 -7.34 0.79 -14.75
C THR A 92 -8.35 -0.27 -15.21
N LEU A 93 -8.51 -1.35 -14.48
CA LEU A 93 -9.51 -2.39 -14.77
C LEU A 93 -10.94 -1.85 -14.65
N TRP A 94 -11.20 -1.02 -13.65
CA TRP A 94 -12.49 -0.36 -13.46
C TRP A 94 -12.81 0.56 -14.64
N ALA A 95 -11.84 1.41 -15.02
CA ALA A 95 -12.00 2.30 -16.16
C ALA A 95 -12.16 1.55 -17.49
N TYR A 96 -11.50 0.41 -17.66
CA TYR A 96 -11.64 -0.42 -18.85
C TYR A 96 -13.07 -0.97 -19.00
N ASN A 97 -13.71 -1.37 -17.89
CA ASN A 97 -15.05 -1.97 -17.92
C ASN A 97 -16.19 -0.95 -17.87
N TYR A 98 -15.99 0.20 -17.23
CA TYR A 98 -17.06 1.18 -16.94
C TYR A 98 -16.80 2.56 -17.53
N GLY A 99 -15.69 2.74 -18.25
CA GLY A 99 -15.24 4.01 -18.76
C GLY A 99 -14.44 4.85 -17.76
N SER A 100 -13.61 5.74 -18.27
CA SER A 100 -12.73 6.59 -17.43
C SER A 100 -13.50 7.53 -16.50
N GLY A 101 -14.68 8.02 -16.91
CA GLY A 101 -15.55 8.88 -16.08
C GLY A 101 -16.11 8.20 -14.84
N ALA A 102 -16.24 6.87 -14.84
CA ALA A 102 -16.74 6.11 -13.70
C ALA A 102 -15.79 6.08 -12.49
N ILE A 103 -14.53 6.47 -12.65
CA ILE A 103 -13.56 6.57 -11.55
C ILE A 103 -13.92 7.73 -10.62
N ASP A 104 -14.40 8.85 -11.18
CA ASP A 104 -14.74 10.07 -10.47
C ASP A 104 -16.22 10.15 -10.08
N GLU A 105 -16.99 9.12 -10.42
CA GLU A 105 -18.41 9.06 -10.06
C GLU A 105 -18.57 8.92 -8.55
N HIS A 106 -19.35 9.84 -7.95
CA HIS A 106 -19.64 9.87 -6.52
C HIS A 106 -20.68 8.82 -6.13
N TRP A 107 -20.32 7.99 -5.16
CA TRP A 107 -21.23 7.00 -4.61
C TRP A 107 -21.93 7.53 -3.37
N VAL A 108 -23.24 7.69 -3.49
CA VAL A 108 -24.11 8.08 -2.37
C VAL A 108 -24.79 6.84 -1.80
N LEU A 109 -24.35 6.40 -0.61
CA LEU A 109 -25.04 5.34 0.13
C LEU A 109 -26.16 5.94 0.97
N PRO A 110 -27.38 5.33 0.96
CA PRO A 110 -28.55 5.86 1.68
C PRO A 110 -28.35 5.99 3.19
N LEU A 111 -27.40 5.25 3.78
CA LEU A 111 -27.15 5.21 5.21
C LEU A 111 -25.93 6.05 5.67
N LEU A 112 -24.93 6.24 4.81
CA LEU A 112 -23.66 6.92 5.11
C LEU A 112 -23.49 8.26 4.39
N GLY A 113 -24.41 8.63 3.51
CA GLY A 113 -24.31 9.85 2.69
C GLY A 113 -23.33 9.69 1.52
N ASP A 114 -22.70 10.79 1.12
CA ASP A 114 -21.68 10.81 0.07
C ASP A 114 -20.37 10.22 0.63
N ILE A 115 -19.96 9.07 0.09
CA ILE A 115 -18.73 8.36 0.51
C ILE A 115 -17.52 8.84 -0.31
N GLY A 116 -17.76 9.65 -1.34
CA GLY A 116 -16.75 10.09 -2.30
C GLY A 116 -16.72 9.25 -3.57
N SER A 117 -15.70 9.47 -4.38
CA SER A 117 -15.51 8.76 -5.66
C SER A 117 -14.94 7.38 -5.47
N VAL A 118 -15.05 6.51 -6.50
CA VAL A 118 -14.39 5.19 -6.52
C VAL A 118 -12.89 5.33 -6.25
N HIS A 119 -12.30 6.40 -6.76
CA HIS A 119 -10.91 6.77 -6.51
C HIS A 119 -10.62 6.98 -5.01
N ASP A 120 -11.46 7.72 -4.30
CA ASP A 120 -11.28 8.04 -2.88
C ASP A 120 -11.50 6.81 -1.99
N VAL A 121 -12.58 6.07 -2.24
CA VAL A 121 -12.91 4.83 -1.52
C VAL A 121 -11.79 3.80 -1.66
N THR A 122 -11.29 3.60 -2.87
CA THR A 122 -10.17 2.68 -3.14
C THR A 122 -8.91 3.16 -2.42
N GLY A 123 -8.65 4.47 -2.39
CA GLY A 123 -7.53 5.04 -1.66
C GLY A 123 -7.58 4.78 -0.16
N MET A 124 -8.74 4.99 0.46
CA MET A 124 -8.98 4.73 1.89
C MET A 124 -8.89 3.23 2.22
N ALA A 125 -9.48 2.37 1.40
CA ALA A 125 -9.44 0.92 1.58
C ALA A 125 -8.00 0.39 1.54
N ILE A 126 -7.20 0.84 0.59
CA ILE A 126 -5.80 0.43 0.44
C ILE A 126 -4.93 0.94 1.59
N LEU A 127 -5.17 2.18 2.05
CA LEU A 127 -4.45 2.72 3.21
C LEU A 127 -4.78 1.89 4.46
N GLY A 128 -6.05 1.57 4.69
CA GLY A 128 -6.49 0.70 5.80
C GLY A 128 -5.86 -0.69 5.71
N PHE A 129 -5.85 -1.30 4.51
CA PHE A 129 -5.22 -2.60 4.28
C PHE A 129 -3.71 -2.57 4.55
N THR A 130 -3.03 -1.49 4.15
CA THR A 130 -1.59 -1.32 4.40
C THR A 130 -1.30 -1.17 5.90
N CYS A 131 -2.08 -0.37 6.61
CA CYS A 131 -1.94 -0.22 8.07
C CYS A 131 -2.17 -1.56 8.78
N LEU A 132 -3.21 -2.30 8.40
CA LEU A 132 -3.49 -3.62 8.95
C LEU A 132 -2.33 -4.60 8.68
N GLY A 133 -1.80 -4.62 7.45
CA GLY A 133 -0.65 -5.43 7.06
C GLY A 133 0.59 -5.12 7.91
N LEU A 134 0.88 -3.85 8.16
CA LEU A 134 1.98 -3.43 9.02
C LEU A 134 1.79 -3.87 10.47
N ILE A 135 0.56 -3.77 11.00
CA ILE A 135 0.23 -4.24 12.35
C ILE A 135 0.41 -5.77 12.43
N CYS A 136 -0.02 -6.51 11.43
CA CYS A 136 0.16 -7.95 11.35
C CYS A 136 1.65 -8.37 11.22
N LEU A 137 2.49 -7.50 10.68
CA LEU A 137 3.94 -7.74 10.60
C LEU A 137 4.66 -7.54 11.94
N LEU A 138 4.13 -6.70 12.83
CA LEU A 138 4.75 -6.40 14.13
C LEU A 138 5.07 -7.64 14.98
N PRO A 139 4.16 -8.62 15.17
CA PRO A 139 4.48 -9.81 15.95
C PRO A 139 5.64 -10.61 15.36
N ILE A 140 5.80 -10.65 14.04
CA ILE A 140 6.91 -11.37 13.39
C ILE A 140 8.26 -10.77 13.80
N PHE A 141 8.34 -9.46 13.95
CA PHE A 141 9.56 -8.77 14.42
C PHE A 141 9.71 -8.78 15.95
N ASN A 142 8.62 -9.02 16.70
CA ASN A 142 8.60 -9.02 18.16
C ASN A 142 8.79 -10.41 18.79
N PHE A 143 8.61 -11.49 18.01
CA PHE A 143 8.67 -12.87 18.50
C PHE A 143 10.01 -13.21 19.21
N ASP A 144 11.09 -12.53 18.86
CA ASP A 144 12.42 -12.67 19.46
C ASP A 144 12.57 -12.06 20.88
N LEU A 145 11.60 -11.27 21.33
CA LEU A 145 11.65 -10.56 22.63
C LEU A 145 11.19 -11.44 23.80
N HIS A 146 10.31 -12.40 23.53
CA HIS A 146 9.78 -13.28 24.58
C HIS A 146 10.80 -14.31 25.04
N ASP A 147 11.61 -14.85 24.12
CA ASP A 147 12.65 -15.83 24.44
C ASP A 147 13.82 -15.23 25.24
N HIS A 148 14.22 -13.99 24.92
CA HIS A 148 15.32 -13.33 25.64
C HIS A 148 14.93 -12.81 27.04
N VAL A 149 13.67 -12.45 27.25
CA VAL A 149 13.20 -12.03 28.58
C VAL A 149 13.14 -13.22 29.53
N ASN A 150 12.61 -14.36 29.08
CA ASN A 150 12.51 -15.56 29.91
C ASN A 150 13.91 -16.10 30.27
N HIS A 151 14.85 -16.10 29.33
CA HIS A 151 16.23 -16.61 29.61
C HIS A 151 16.97 -15.74 30.63
N ASN A 152 16.75 -14.44 30.68
CA ASN A 152 17.38 -13.56 31.66
C ASN A 152 16.78 -13.71 33.07
N TRP A 153 15.46 -13.94 33.16
CA TRP A 153 14.80 -14.19 34.46
C TRP A 153 15.21 -15.49 35.11
N ASP A 154 15.45 -16.53 34.34
CA ASP A 154 15.91 -17.83 34.83
C ASP A 154 17.35 -17.77 35.26
N ALA A 155 18.22 -17.06 34.53
CA ALA A 155 19.62 -16.87 34.88
C ALA A 155 19.84 -16.01 36.15
N ASP A 156 18.96 -15.05 36.43
CA ASP A 156 19.02 -14.24 37.64
C ASP A 156 18.52 -15.03 38.89
N LYS A 157 17.53 -15.89 38.72
CA LYS A 157 17.08 -16.80 39.81
C LYS A 157 18.11 -17.83 40.20
N GLU A 158 18.91 -18.34 39.27
CA GLU A 158 20.00 -19.28 39.57
C GLU A 158 21.19 -18.61 40.28
N ARG A 159 21.34 -17.27 40.20
CA ARG A 159 22.41 -16.55 40.92
C ARG A 159 22.03 -16.18 42.36
N GLU A 160 20.72 -16.16 42.67
CA GLU A 160 20.21 -15.83 44.00
C GLU A 160 19.94 -17.07 44.87
N SER A 161 20.07 -18.29 44.32
CA SER A 161 19.96 -19.56 45.02
C SER A 161 21.33 -20.10 45.37
#